data_7ff309b39aad52642272c23593a25bb3
#
_entry.id   7ff309b39aad52642272c23593a25bb3
#
_cell.length_a   1.000
_cell.length_b   1.000
_cell.length_c   1.000
_cell.angle_alpha   90.00
_cell.angle_beta   90.00
_cell.angle_gamma   90.00
#
_symmetry.space_group_name_H-M   'P 1'
#
loop_
_entity.id
_entity.type
_entity.pdbx_description
1 polymer ?
#
loop_
_entity_poly.entity_id
_entity_poly.type
_entity_poly.pdbx_seq_one_letter_code
_entity_poly.pdbx_strand_id
1 'polypeptide(L)'
;MKQLPHISGLLYGTPWAILPASHAELGILYRSYLAGNLPVPQNLDGQGRLSSGVSYQALPSVGVAIIHLEGIISKRTPDMLCGPQIVDLAKLDALLDEVSADALIDTLVLDINSPGGVVIGLQESSERLRELSAEGVRLVAYTDYLMASAGYYLAAACEVHRARAGEVQRPEVTLDVR
;
A
#
# COMPACT_ATOMS: atom_id res chain seq x y z
N MET A 1 15.74 5.93 27.56
CA MET A 1 15.60 5.87 26.09
C MET A 1 14.73 4.66 25.75
N LYS A 2 13.53 4.89 25.18
CA LYS A 2 12.69 3.77 24.68
C LYS A 2 13.34 3.23 23.41
N GLN A 3 14.00 2.09 23.48
CA GLN A 3 14.45 1.37 22.30
C GLN A 3 13.29 0.51 21.81
N LEU A 4 12.94 0.63 20.53
CA LEU A 4 11.99 -0.25 19.85
C LEU A 4 12.76 -1.09 18.81
N PRO A 5 13.45 -2.16 19.24
CA PRO A 5 14.33 -2.93 18.37
C PRO A 5 13.59 -3.56 17.18
N HIS A 6 12.29 -3.85 17.34
CA HIS A 6 11.46 -4.35 16.24
C HIS A 6 11.21 -3.31 15.15
N ILE A 7 11.08 -2.02 15.49
CA ILE A 7 10.89 -0.94 14.50
C ILE A 7 12.21 -0.62 13.82
N SER A 8 13.32 -0.57 14.56
CA SER A 8 14.63 -0.37 13.94
C SER A 8 15.01 -1.54 13.02
N GLY A 9 14.68 -2.78 13.41
CA GLY A 9 14.84 -3.95 12.57
C GLY A 9 14.03 -3.87 11.28
N LEU A 10 12.77 -3.43 11.36
CA LEU A 10 11.94 -3.21 10.19
C LEU A 10 12.53 -2.11 9.29
N LEU A 11 12.90 -0.96 9.86
CA LEU A 11 13.35 0.20 9.08
C LEU A 11 14.71 0.00 8.40
N TYR A 12 15.66 -0.67 9.08
CA TYR A 12 17.04 -0.78 8.62
C TYR A 12 17.49 -2.22 8.31
N GLY A 13 16.69 -3.21 8.68
CA GLY A 13 17.03 -4.63 8.55
C GLY A 13 16.16 -5.42 7.56
N THR A 14 15.17 -4.78 6.92
CA THR A 14 14.34 -5.43 5.90
C THR A 14 14.55 -4.79 4.53
N PRO A 15 14.39 -5.56 3.44
CA PRO A 15 14.42 -4.99 2.09
C PRO A 15 13.18 -4.11 1.85
N TRP A 16 13.42 -2.94 1.25
CA TRP A 16 12.41 -1.96 0.90
C TRP A 16 12.35 -1.76 -0.62
N ALA A 17 11.15 -1.78 -1.15
CA ALA A 17 10.80 -1.31 -2.48
C ALA A 17 10.01 -0.01 -2.34
N ILE A 18 10.70 1.10 -2.04
CA ILE A 18 10.13 2.41 -1.72
C ILE A 18 10.98 3.52 -2.33
N LEU A 19 10.37 4.67 -2.61
CA LEU A 19 11.12 5.87 -3.03
C LEU A 19 12.14 6.28 -1.93
N PRO A 20 13.39 6.57 -2.29
CA PRO A 20 14.44 6.91 -1.32
C PRO A 20 14.08 8.08 -0.40
N ALA A 21 13.39 9.10 -0.92
CA ALA A 21 12.92 10.25 -0.13
C ALA A 21 11.94 9.81 0.96
N SER A 22 10.97 8.97 0.63
CA SER A 22 9.98 8.47 1.60
C SER A 22 10.61 7.55 2.65
N HIS A 23 11.62 6.74 2.28
CA HIS A 23 12.38 5.98 3.28
C HIS A 23 13.18 6.89 4.23
N ALA A 24 13.78 7.96 3.70
CA ALA A 24 14.50 8.94 4.53
C ALA A 24 13.57 9.65 5.52
N GLU A 25 12.34 9.99 5.11
CA GLU A 25 11.30 10.57 5.98
C GLU A 25 10.94 9.63 7.13
N LEU A 26 10.78 8.33 6.86
CA LEU A 26 10.57 7.34 7.92
C LEU A 26 11.71 7.33 8.94
N GLY A 27 12.96 7.44 8.46
CA GLY A 27 14.14 7.54 9.33
C GLY A 27 14.14 8.80 10.20
N ILE A 28 13.67 9.93 9.67
CA ILE A 28 13.51 11.17 10.42
C ILE A 28 12.44 11.03 11.51
N LEU A 29 11.28 10.48 11.16
CA LEU A 29 10.18 10.23 12.09
C LEU A 29 10.62 9.30 13.23
N TYR A 30 11.33 8.22 12.91
CA TYR A 30 11.85 7.29 13.91
C TYR A 30 12.84 7.96 14.88
N ARG A 31 13.76 8.78 14.36
CA ARG A 31 14.68 9.55 15.22
C ARG A 31 13.96 10.55 16.11
N SER A 32 12.95 11.25 15.59
CA SER A 32 12.10 12.16 16.35
C SER A 32 11.35 11.45 17.47
N TYR A 33 10.86 10.24 17.20
CA TYR A 33 10.24 9.38 18.21
C TYR A 33 11.22 9.01 19.33
N LEU A 34 12.44 8.60 19.00
CA LEU A 34 13.48 8.25 19.99
C LEU A 34 13.88 9.46 20.85
N ALA A 35 13.85 10.66 20.26
CA ALA A 35 14.12 11.91 20.96
C ALA A 35 12.98 12.40 21.86
N GLY A 36 11.81 11.73 21.82
CA GLY A 36 10.61 12.14 22.57
C GLY A 36 9.82 13.28 21.91
N ASN A 37 10.21 13.70 20.72
CA ASN A 37 9.56 14.74 19.92
C ASN A 37 8.56 14.09 18.95
N LEU A 38 7.47 13.57 19.48
CA LEU A 38 6.44 12.94 18.65
C LEU A 38 5.65 14.00 17.88
N PRO A 39 5.57 13.93 16.56
CA PRO A 39 4.57 14.69 15.83
C PRO A 39 3.18 14.24 16.27
N VAL A 40 2.25 15.18 16.36
CA VAL A 40 0.84 14.86 16.63
C VAL A 40 0.33 13.99 15.47
N PRO A 41 -0.33 12.86 15.76
CA PRO A 41 -0.90 12.02 14.69
C PRO A 41 -1.89 12.85 13.86
N GLN A 42 -1.68 12.92 12.56
CA GLN A 42 -2.55 13.69 11.64
C GLN A 42 -3.65 12.82 11.01
N ASN A 43 -3.49 11.50 11.06
CA ASN A 43 -4.36 10.54 10.39
C ASN A 43 -5.08 9.64 11.39
N LEU A 44 -5.85 10.24 12.29
CA LEU A 44 -6.73 9.51 13.19
C LEU A 44 -8.14 9.42 12.58
N ASP A 45 -8.74 8.23 12.63
CA ASP A 45 -10.16 8.06 12.37
C ASP A 45 -11.00 8.77 13.46
N GLY A 46 -12.32 8.87 13.26
CA GLY A 46 -13.22 9.49 14.23
C GLY A 46 -13.27 8.81 15.61
N GLN A 47 -12.52 7.70 15.80
CA GLN A 47 -12.37 6.96 17.06
C GLN A 47 -10.98 7.10 17.68
N GLY A 48 -10.11 7.96 17.09
CA GLY A 48 -8.75 8.17 17.58
C GLY A 48 -7.77 7.04 17.25
N ARG A 49 -8.08 6.18 16.26
CA ARG A 49 -7.18 5.14 15.75
C ARG A 49 -6.49 5.64 14.49
N LEU A 50 -5.29 5.10 14.22
CA LEU A 50 -4.63 5.37 12.95
C LEU A 50 -5.53 4.92 11.79
N SER A 51 -5.82 5.83 10.88
CA SER A 51 -6.54 5.54 9.64
C SER A 51 -5.76 4.50 8.85
N SER A 52 -6.42 3.42 8.45
CA SER A 52 -5.83 2.43 7.54
C SER A 52 -5.67 3.06 6.17
N GLY A 53 -4.50 2.87 5.54
CA GLY A 53 -4.28 3.22 4.14
C GLY A 53 -5.03 2.31 3.16
N VAL A 54 -5.92 1.44 3.64
CA VAL A 54 -6.75 0.56 2.82
C VAL A 54 -8.21 0.82 3.12
N SER A 55 -8.98 1.21 2.11
CA SER A 55 -10.44 1.34 2.18
C SER A 55 -11.10 0.64 0.99
N TYR A 56 -12.37 0.28 1.15
CA TYR A 56 -13.12 -0.54 0.20
C TYR A 56 -14.48 0.08 -0.09
N GLN A 57 -14.86 0.07 -1.37
CA GLN A 57 -16.18 0.45 -1.83
C GLN A 57 -16.69 -0.55 -2.86
N ALA A 58 -17.82 -1.20 -2.58
CA ALA A 58 -18.51 -2.03 -3.55
C ALA A 58 -19.63 -1.24 -4.24
N LEU A 59 -19.76 -1.44 -5.55
CA LEU A 59 -20.82 -0.90 -6.41
C LEU A 59 -21.49 -2.06 -7.17
N PRO A 60 -22.23 -2.95 -6.48
CA PRO A 60 -22.76 -4.17 -7.10
C PRO A 60 -23.73 -3.91 -8.24
N SER A 61 -24.41 -2.74 -8.24
CA SER A 61 -25.34 -2.35 -9.31
C SER A 61 -24.68 -2.18 -10.68
N VAL A 62 -23.35 -2.01 -10.71
CA VAL A 62 -22.54 -1.86 -11.93
C VAL A 62 -21.40 -2.88 -12.00
N GLY A 63 -21.38 -3.87 -11.10
CA GLY A 63 -20.38 -4.93 -11.08
C GLY A 63 -18.98 -4.50 -10.64
N VAL A 64 -18.80 -3.36 -10.01
CA VAL A 64 -17.48 -2.78 -9.71
C VAL A 64 -17.20 -2.76 -8.20
N ALA A 65 -15.99 -3.16 -7.84
CA ALA A 65 -15.40 -2.90 -6.53
C ALA A 65 -14.19 -1.96 -6.68
N ILE A 66 -13.98 -1.09 -5.70
CA ILE A 66 -12.83 -0.18 -5.63
C ILE A 66 -12.12 -0.41 -4.30
N ILE A 67 -10.82 -0.70 -4.36
CA ILE A 67 -9.93 -0.73 -3.19
C ILE A 67 -8.96 0.43 -3.31
N HIS A 68 -9.02 1.36 -2.37
CA HIS A 68 -8.07 2.47 -2.27
C HIS A 68 -6.87 2.04 -1.44
N LEU A 69 -5.67 2.25 -1.98
CA LEU A 69 -4.38 1.96 -1.35
C LEU A 69 -3.60 3.27 -1.19
N GLU A 70 -3.62 3.85 0.01
CA GLU A 70 -3.00 5.15 0.27
C GLU A 70 -1.89 5.03 1.32
N GLY A 71 -0.67 5.38 0.95
CA GLY A 71 0.47 5.43 1.84
C GLY A 71 1.50 4.31 1.63
N ILE A 72 2.29 4.05 2.68
CA ILE A 72 3.42 3.11 2.63
C ILE A 72 2.93 1.68 2.78
N ILE A 73 3.33 0.80 1.87
CA ILE A 73 2.92 -0.60 1.87
C ILE A 73 3.72 -1.39 2.93
N SER A 74 3.01 -2.13 3.77
CA SER A 74 3.58 -3.00 4.80
C SER A 74 2.78 -4.30 4.91
N LYS A 75 3.45 -5.39 5.31
CA LYS A 75 2.78 -6.69 5.52
C LYS A 75 1.73 -6.63 6.65
N ARG A 76 1.98 -5.81 7.66
CA ARG A 76 1.06 -5.50 8.76
C ARG A 76 1.29 -4.08 9.22
N THR A 77 0.21 -3.43 9.63
CA THR A 77 0.32 -2.10 10.25
C THR A 77 1.04 -2.23 11.59
N PRO A 78 2.24 -1.64 11.75
CA PRO A 78 2.87 -1.59 13.07
C PRO A 78 2.02 -0.73 14.01
N ASP A 79 1.98 -1.10 15.30
CA ASP A 79 1.34 -0.32 16.37
C ASP A 79 2.10 1.00 16.63
N MET A 80 2.17 1.85 15.63
CA MET A 80 2.76 3.18 15.71
C MET A 80 1.65 4.22 15.90
N LEU A 81 1.73 4.95 17.00
CA LEU A 81 0.78 6.01 17.36
C LEU A 81 0.89 7.27 16.47
N CYS A 82 1.87 7.34 15.57
CA CYS A 82 2.09 8.48 14.68
C CYS A 82 2.94 8.04 13.47
N GLY A 83 2.58 8.53 12.28
CA GLY A 83 3.31 8.24 11.05
C GLY A 83 2.44 8.46 9.81
N PRO A 84 3.00 8.18 8.61
CA PRO A 84 2.24 8.19 7.37
C PRO A 84 1.16 7.10 7.38
N GLN A 85 0.18 7.24 6.50
CA GLN A 85 -0.77 6.16 6.24
C GLN A 85 -0.05 4.89 5.82
N ILE A 86 -0.55 3.74 6.27
CA ILE A 86 0.03 2.43 5.97
C ILE A 86 -0.99 1.56 5.27
N VAL A 87 -0.63 1.12 4.08
CA VAL A 87 -1.34 0.07 3.35
C VAL A 87 -0.97 -1.28 3.97
N ASP A 88 -1.90 -1.89 4.68
CA ASP A 88 -1.74 -3.20 5.29
C ASP A 88 -2.09 -4.29 4.27
N LEU A 89 -1.09 -5.08 3.83
CA LEU A 89 -1.30 -6.15 2.84
C LEU A 89 -2.23 -7.24 3.37
N ALA A 90 -2.22 -7.55 4.67
CA ALA A 90 -3.14 -8.54 5.21
C ALA A 90 -4.61 -8.07 5.12
N LYS A 91 -4.84 -6.74 5.22
CA LYS A 91 -6.16 -6.16 4.99
C LYS A 91 -6.54 -6.16 3.51
N LEU A 92 -5.58 -5.87 2.62
CA LEU A 92 -5.79 -5.99 1.19
C LEU A 92 -6.19 -7.42 0.82
N ASP A 93 -5.43 -8.42 1.26
CA ASP A 93 -5.69 -9.84 0.97
C ASP A 93 -7.10 -10.26 1.43
N ALA A 94 -7.53 -9.84 2.63
CA ALA A 94 -8.87 -10.10 3.13
C ALA A 94 -9.98 -9.47 2.26
N LEU A 95 -9.73 -8.28 1.70
CA LEU A 95 -10.67 -7.63 0.78
C LEU A 95 -10.68 -8.32 -0.60
N LEU A 96 -9.56 -8.85 -1.07
CA LEU A 96 -9.51 -9.64 -2.29
C LEU A 96 -10.34 -10.93 -2.15
N ASP A 97 -10.29 -11.58 -0.97
CA ASP A 97 -11.15 -12.73 -0.66
C ASP A 97 -12.64 -12.34 -0.65
N GLU A 98 -12.99 -11.17 -0.13
CA GLU A 98 -14.35 -10.64 -0.14
C GLU A 98 -14.84 -10.38 -1.58
N VAL A 99 -14.00 -9.79 -2.44
CA VAL A 99 -14.30 -9.55 -3.87
C VAL A 99 -14.48 -10.89 -4.60
N SER A 100 -13.62 -11.89 -4.37
CA SER A 100 -13.74 -13.22 -4.98
C SER A 100 -15.04 -13.93 -4.59
N ALA A 101 -15.52 -13.71 -3.38
CA ALA A 101 -16.77 -14.32 -2.89
C ALA A 101 -18.04 -13.64 -3.39
N ASP A 102 -17.96 -12.41 -3.91
CA ASP A 102 -19.11 -11.64 -4.38
C ASP A 102 -19.34 -11.83 -5.89
N ALA A 103 -20.28 -12.71 -6.23
CA ALA A 103 -20.64 -13.00 -7.62
C ALA A 103 -21.24 -11.81 -8.40
N LEU A 104 -21.52 -10.68 -7.74
CA LEU A 104 -22.01 -9.46 -8.39
C LEU A 104 -20.87 -8.55 -8.85
N ILE A 105 -19.63 -8.83 -8.46
CA ILE A 105 -18.46 -8.04 -8.82
C ILE A 105 -17.69 -8.76 -9.95
N ASP A 106 -17.58 -8.11 -11.09
CA ASP A 106 -16.81 -8.57 -12.25
C ASP A 106 -15.57 -7.70 -12.54
N THR A 107 -15.47 -6.56 -11.88
CA THR A 107 -14.36 -5.62 -12.08
C THR A 107 -13.86 -5.08 -10.74
N LEU A 108 -12.55 -5.20 -10.50
CA LEU A 108 -11.86 -4.59 -9.35
C LEU A 108 -10.94 -3.46 -9.83
N VAL A 109 -11.13 -2.28 -9.25
CA VAL A 109 -10.23 -1.13 -9.42
C VAL A 109 -9.34 -1.01 -8.18
N LEU A 110 -8.03 -1.07 -8.36
CA LEU A 110 -7.04 -0.68 -7.35
C LEU A 110 -6.68 0.78 -7.58
N ASP A 111 -7.16 1.66 -6.73
CA ASP A 111 -6.81 3.08 -6.72
C ASP A 111 -5.60 3.29 -5.80
N ILE A 112 -4.43 3.48 -6.41
CA ILE A 112 -3.13 3.41 -5.72
C ILE A 112 -2.51 4.80 -5.63
N ASN A 113 -2.27 5.25 -4.39
CA ASN A 113 -1.45 6.42 -4.08
C ASN A 113 -0.36 6.02 -3.08
N SER A 114 0.76 5.51 -3.60
CA SER A 114 1.81 4.90 -2.77
C SER A 114 3.22 5.16 -3.29
N PRO A 115 4.16 5.56 -2.39
CA PRO A 115 5.58 5.67 -2.71
C PRO A 115 6.28 4.30 -2.76
N GLY A 116 5.56 3.21 -2.45
CA GLY A 116 6.08 1.87 -2.27
C GLY A 116 6.08 1.42 -0.81
N GLY A 117 6.91 0.42 -0.48
CA GLY A 117 6.92 -0.14 0.87
C GLY A 117 7.87 -1.31 1.05
N VAL A 118 7.55 -2.20 2.00
CA VAL A 118 8.34 -3.42 2.26
C VAL A 118 8.16 -4.44 1.14
N VAL A 119 9.20 -5.24 0.91
CA VAL A 119 9.14 -6.35 -0.07
C VAL A 119 8.40 -7.57 0.49
N ILE A 120 8.44 -7.74 1.83
CA ILE A 120 7.86 -8.91 2.50
C ILE A 120 6.34 -8.89 2.37
N GLY A 121 5.77 -9.95 1.83
CA GLY A 121 4.34 -10.12 1.62
C GLY A 121 3.83 -9.57 0.29
N LEU A 122 4.67 -8.84 -0.44
CA LEU A 122 4.27 -8.18 -1.69
C LEU A 122 3.99 -9.18 -2.82
N GLN A 123 4.81 -10.23 -2.90
CA GLN A 123 4.64 -11.27 -3.92
C GLN A 123 3.34 -12.03 -3.70
N GLU A 124 3.03 -12.41 -2.48
CA GLU A 124 1.83 -13.15 -2.10
C GLU A 124 0.56 -12.37 -2.49
N SER A 125 0.49 -11.07 -2.13
CA SER A 125 -0.65 -10.23 -2.51
C SER A 125 -0.75 -10.03 -4.03
N SER A 126 0.38 -9.93 -4.74
CA SER A 126 0.40 -9.86 -6.21
C SER A 126 -0.06 -11.17 -6.86
N GLU A 127 0.30 -12.32 -6.30
CA GLU A 127 -0.19 -13.63 -6.75
C GLU A 127 -1.69 -13.75 -6.53
N ARG A 128 -2.18 -13.30 -5.38
CA ARG A 128 -3.62 -13.29 -5.07
C ARG A 128 -4.42 -12.43 -6.06
N LEU A 129 -3.89 -11.29 -6.49
CA LEU A 129 -4.49 -10.49 -7.56
C LEU A 129 -4.57 -11.27 -8.88
N ARG A 130 -3.50 -11.97 -9.27
CA ARG A 130 -3.50 -12.78 -10.49
C ARG A 130 -4.48 -13.96 -10.43
N GLU A 131 -4.62 -14.58 -9.26
CA GLU A 131 -5.62 -15.63 -9.03
C GLU A 131 -7.02 -15.07 -9.25
N LEU A 132 -7.35 -13.91 -8.68
CA LEU A 132 -8.62 -13.23 -8.85
C LEU A 132 -8.92 -12.92 -10.34
N SER A 133 -7.89 -12.49 -11.10
CA SER A 133 -8.01 -12.32 -12.55
C SER A 133 -8.29 -13.63 -13.27
N ALA A 134 -7.64 -14.72 -12.86
CA ALA A 134 -7.88 -16.05 -13.43
C ALA A 134 -9.28 -16.60 -13.09
N GLU A 135 -9.88 -16.16 -11.99
CA GLU A 135 -11.28 -16.43 -11.61
C GLU A 135 -12.28 -15.63 -12.46
N GLY A 136 -11.81 -14.71 -13.32
CA GLY A 136 -12.62 -13.95 -14.27
C GLY A 136 -12.92 -12.51 -13.86
N VAL A 137 -12.39 -12.02 -12.73
CA VAL A 137 -12.52 -10.64 -12.32
C VAL A 137 -11.52 -9.77 -13.09
N ARG A 138 -12.01 -8.74 -13.77
CA ARG A 138 -11.19 -7.77 -14.49
C ARG A 138 -10.47 -6.85 -13.52
N LEU A 139 -9.14 -6.81 -13.58
CA LEU A 139 -8.32 -5.96 -12.70
C LEU A 139 -7.87 -4.67 -13.40
N VAL A 140 -8.11 -3.54 -12.77
CA VAL A 140 -7.70 -2.21 -13.24
C VAL A 140 -6.89 -1.51 -12.15
N ALA A 141 -5.64 -1.15 -12.44
CA ALA A 141 -4.87 -0.26 -11.58
C ALA A 141 -5.03 1.18 -12.05
N TYR A 142 -5.35 2.07 -11.11
CA TYR A 142 -5.53 3.49 -11.33
C TYR A 142 -4.65 4.28 -10.34
N THR A 143 -4.18 5.44 -10.75
CA THR A 143 -3.60 6.45 -9.87
C THR A 143 -3.88 7.84 -10.40
N ASP A 144 -4.12 8.77 -9.51
CA ASP A 144 -4.21 10.20 -9.83
C ASP A 144 -3.01 11.00 -9.28
N TYR A 145 -2.13 10.37 -8.50
CA TYR A 145 -0.99 11.04 -7.91
C TYR A 145 0.31 10.20 -8.01
N LEU A 146 0.45 9.12 -7.24
CA LEU A 146 1.70 8.37 -7.12
C LEU A 146 1.48 6.87 -7.09
N MET A 147 2.11 6.17 -8.02
CA MET A 147 2.17 4.71 -8.06
C MET A 147 3.61 4.30 -8.31
N ALA A 148 4.37 4.08 -7.23
CA ALA A 148 5.81 3.83 -7.32
C ALA A 148 6.20 2.52 -6.62
N SER A 149 7.27 1.90 -7.11
CA SER A 149 7.97 0.80 -6.48
C SER A 149 7.04 -0.36 -6.07
N ALA A 150 6.85 -0.68 -4.78
CA ALA A 150 5.93 -1.74 -4.33
C ALA A 150 4.48 -1.50 -4.78
N GLY A 151 4.03 -0.23 -4.85
CA GLY A 151 2.72 0.12 -5.40
C GLY A 151 2.62 -0.23 -6.89
N TYR A 152 3.64 0.07 -7.66
CA TYR A 152 3.71 -0.33 -9.07
C TYR A 152 3.79 -1.85 -9.24
N TYR A 153 4.47 -2.55 -8.33
CA TYR A 153 4.54 -4.02 -8.36
C TYR A 153 3.16 -4.67 -8.21
N LEU A 154 2.30 -4.16 -7.31
CA LEU A 154 0.91 -4.61 -7.19
C LEU A 154 0.11 -4.26 -8.45
N ALA A 155 0.27 -3.05 -8.97
CA ALA A 155 -0.39 -2.62 -10.21
C ALA A 155 -0.02 -3.52 -11.40
N ALA A 156 1.22 -4.00 -11.48
CA ALA A 156 1.69 -4.88 -12.55
C ALA A 156 0.99 -6.26 -12.61
N ALA A 157 0.22 -6.61 -11.56
CA ALA A 157 -0.66 -7.78 -11.58
C ALA A 157 -2.01 -7.50 -12.28
N CYS A 158 -2.33 -6.21 -12.57
CA CYS A 158 -3.56 -5.80 -13.22
C CYS A 158 -3.40 -5.78 -14.74
N GLU A 159 -4.50 -6.03 -15.46
CA GLU A 159 -4.53 -6.05 -16.93
C GLU A 159 -4.49 -4.66 -17.55
N VAL A 160 -5.05 -3.68 -16.84
CA VAL A 160 -5.18 -2.31 -17.33
C VAL A 160 -4.60 -1.34 -16.32
N HIS A 161 -3.68 -0.48 -16.79
CA HIS A 161 -3.14 0.60 -15.99
C HIS A 161 -3.66 1.94 -16.51
N ARG A 162 -4.16 2.78 -15.60
CA ARG A 162 -4.63 4.15 -15.90
C ARG A 162 -3.96 5.13 -14.96
N ALA A 163 -3.42 6.19 -15.51
CA ALA A 163 -2.92 7.32 -14.75
C ALA A 163 -3.63 8.59 -15.23
N ARG A 164 -3.98 9.48 -14.32
CA ARG A 164 -4.52 10.80 -14.68
C ARG A 164 -3.44 11.57 -15.45
N ALA A 165 -3.78 12.10 -16.62
CA ALA A 165 -2.85 12.87 -17.42
C ALA A 165 -2.44 14.15 -16.67
N GLY A 166 -1.16 14.25 -16.29
CA GLY A 166 -0.57 15.43 -15.68
C GLY A 166 0.75 15.19 -14.94
N GLU A 167 0.94 14.08 -14.25
CA GLU A 167 2.13 13.87 -13.41
C GLU A 167 2.52 12.39 -13.27
N VAL A 168 2.80 11.74 -14.39
CA VAL A 168 3.50 10.44 -14.31
C VAL A 168 5.00 10.70 -14.40
N GLN A 169 5.66 10.89 -13.28
CA GLN A 169 7.08 10.59 -13.20
C GLN A 169 7.21 9.07 -13.36
N ARG A 170 7.61 8.63 -14.55
CA ARG A 170 8.03 7.24 -14.75
C ARG A 170 9.27 7.02 -13.90
N PRO A 171 9.25 6.18 -12.84
CA PRO A 171 10.50 5.80 -12.21
C PRO A 171 11.30 5.01 -13.25
N GLU A 172 12.52 5.44 -13.52
CA GLU A 172 13.51 4.56 -14.14
C GLU A 172 13.72 3.42 -13.15
N VAL A 173 13.17 2.24 -13.47
CA VAL A 173 13.41 1.03 -12.71
C VAL A 173 14.80 0.54 -13.05
N THR A 174 15.80 1.00 -12.32
CA THR A 174 17.11 0.37 -12.29
C THR A 174 17.00 -0.84 -11.37
N LEU A 175 16.69 -2.01 -11.94
CA LEU A 175 16.90 -3.28 -11.27
C LEU A 175 18.40 -3.53 -11.25
N ASP A 176 19.06 -3.12 -10.18
CA ASP A 176 20.43 -3.55 -9.90
C ASP A 176 20.36 -4.94 -9.27
N VAL A 177 20.31 -5.95 -10.13
CA VAL A 177 20.42 -7.37 -9.74
C VAL A 177 21.92 -7.68 -9.68
N ARG A 178 22.49 -7.68 -8.47
CA ARG A 178 23.77 -8.30 -8.18
C ARG A 178 23.57 -9.57 -7.37
#